data_dc21670c8b8c8a67545cccffc730f392
#
_entry.id   dc21670c8b8c8a67545cccffc730f392
#
_cell.length_a   1.000
_cell.length_b   1.000
_cell.length_c   1.000
_cell.angle_alpha   90.00
_cell.angle_beta   90.00
_cell.angle_gamma   90.00
#
_symmetry.space_group_name_H-M   'P 1'
#
loop_
_entity.id
_entity.type
_entity.pdbx_description
1 polymer ?
#
loop_
_entity_poly.entity_id
_entity_poly.type
_entity_poly.pdbx_seq_one_letter_code
_entity_poly.pdbx_strand_id
1 'polypeptide(L)'
;MFGASNNEELKNVIKNGALLIDVRTPSEFADGSVKGAINIPVDSIEKQINKIKNKNNIVVFCRSGARSALAKRILEQNGFKNVVNGKTKNNVNTCLVEV
;
A
#
# COMPACT_ATOMS: atom_id res chain seq x y z
N MET A 1 1.85 10.67 20.77
CA MET A 1 1.51 10.38 20.43
C MET A 1 1.43 10.08 19.54
N PHE A 2 1.50 9.56 19.31
CA PHE A 2 1.29 9.84 18.15
C PHE A 2 1.55 8.86 17.06
N GLY A 3 2.74 8.33 16.87
CA GLY A 3 3.07 7.40 15.82
C GLY A 3 2.32 6.08 15.88
N ALA A 4 1.92 5.71 17.06
CA ALA A 4 1.23 4.44 17.26
C ALA A 4 -0.12 4.39 16.55
N SER A 5 -0.81 5.51 16.43
CA SER A 5 -2.14 5.52 15.84
C SER A 5 -2.11 5.14 14.35
N ASN A 6 -1.01 5.45 13.65
CA ASN A 6 -0.91 5.12 12.24
C ASN A 6 -0.87 3.62 12.01
N ASN A 7 -0.19 2.90 12.89
CA ASN A 7 -0.11 1.45 12.74
C ASN A 7 -1.40 0.76 13.12
N GLU A 8 -2.19 1.35 13.99
CA GLU A 8 -3.51 0.79 14.29
C GLU A 8 -4.43 0.79 13.07
N GLU A 9 -4.44 1.88 12.34
CA GLU A 9 -5.23 1.94 11.11
C GLU A 9 -4.73 0.92 10.10
N LEU A 10 -3.41 0.83 9.93
CA LEU A 10 -2.81 -0.11 9.01
C LEU A 10 -3.16 -1.55 9.37
N LYS A 11 -3.05 -1.89 10.65
CA LYS A 11 -3.40 -3.23 11.12
C LYS A 11 -4.86 -3.55 10.85
N ASN A 12 -5.73 -2.58 11.08
CA ASN A 12 -7.16 -2.80 10.87
C ASN A 12 -7.50 -3.10 9.43
N VAL A 13 -6.94 -2.34 8.48
CA VAL A 13 -7.24 -2.60 7.06
C VAL A 13 -6.63 -3.91 6.60
N ILE A 14 -5.45 -4.26 7.11
CA ILE A 14 -4.85 -5.56 6.78
C ILE A 14 -5.72 -6.70 7.29
N LYS A 15 -6.21 -6.60 8.52
CA LYS A 15 -7.13 -7.61 9.07
C LYS A 15 -8.37 -7.77 8.21
N ASN A 16 -8.83 -6.70 7.60
CA ASN A 16 -10.02 -6.70 6.76
C ASN A 16 -9.73 -7.08 5.32
N GLY A 17 -8.56 -7.65 5.06
CA GLY A 17 -8.26 -8.21 3.75
C GLY A 17 -7.81 -7.19 2.71
N ALA A 18 -7.14 -6.13 3.14
CA ALA A 18 -6.68 -5.09 2.21
C ALA A 18 -5.79 -5.66 1.12
N LEU A 19 -5.92 -5.11 -0.07
CA LEU A 19 -4.98 -5.39 -1.16
C LEU A 19 -3.69 -4.63 -0.87
N LEU A 20 -2.57 -5.34 -0.89
CA LEU A 20 -1.26 -4.74 -0.64
C LEU A 20 -0.60 -4.44 -1.96
N ILE A 21 -0.24 -3.18 -2.18
CA ILE A 21 0.38 -2.75 -3.44
C ILE A 21 1.75 -2.16 -3.15
N ASP A 22 2.77 -2.82 -3.69
CA ASP A 22 4.14 -2.31 -3.69
C ASP A 22 4.29 -1.38 -4.88
N VAL A 23 4.47 -0.09 -4.61
CA VAL A 23 4.55 0.91 -5.70
C VAL A 23 6.00 1.25 -6.08
N ARG A 24 6.94 0.39 -5.66
CA ARG A 24 8.33 0.51 -6.08
C ARG A 24 8.50 0.01 -7.50
N THR A 25 9.72 0.07 -8.02
CA THR A 25 10.01 -0.45 -9.36
C THR A 25 9.88 -1.96 -9.39
N PRO A 26 9.69 -2.56 -10.58
CA PRO A 26 9.66 -4.02 -10.68
C PRO A 26 10.93 -4.69 -10.16
N SER A 27 12.08 -4.05 -10.38
CA SER A 27 13.36 -4.58 -9.91
C SER A 27 13.41 -4.63 -8.38
N GLU A 28 12.96 -3.57 -7.73
CA GLU A 28 12.89 -3.55 -6.26
C GLU A 28 11.94 -4.63 -5.75
N PHE A 29 10.79 -4.77 -6.41
CA PHE A 29 9.80 -5.78 -6.02
C PHE A 29 10.39 -7.19 -6.16
N ALA A 30 11.12 -7.43 -7.24
CA ALA A 30 11.72 -8.74 -7.49
C ALA A 30 12.77 -9.09 -6.44
N ASP A 31 13.45 -8.10 -5.88
CA ASP A 31 14.45 -8.32 -4.82
C ASP A 31 13.82 -8.68 -3.47
N GLY A 32 12.52 -8.62 -3.37
CA GLY A 32 11.81 -8.99 -2.15
C GLY A 32 10.77 -7.96 -1.78
N SER A 33 9.59 -8.44 -1.43
CA SER A 33 8.48 -7.59 -1.06
C SER A 33 7.68 -8.24 0.07
N VAL A 34 6.54 -7.68 0.37
CA VAL A 34 5.64 -8.22 1.36
C VAL A 34 4.89 -9.39 0.74
N LYS A 35 4.74 -10.47 1.50
CA LYS A 35 4.01 -11.64 1.03
C LYS A 35 2.57 -11.25 0.69
N GLY A 36 2.13 -11.65 -0.48
CA GLY A 36 0.78 -11.34 -0.95
C GLY A 36 0.64 -10.01 -1.66
N ALA A 37 1.69 -9.19 -1.68
CA ALA A 37 1.62 -7.90 -2.37
C ALA A 37 1.73 -8.07 -3.88
N ILE A 38 1.05 -7.18 -4.59
CA ILE A 38 1.26 -7.07 -6.03
C ILE A 38 2.11 -5.83 -6.29
N ASN A 39 2.73 -5.79 -7.46
CA ASN A 39 3.58 -4.65 -7.84
C ASN A 39 2.86 -3.81 -8.88
N ILE A 40 2.60 -2.57 -8.52
CA ILE A 40 2.14 -1.56 -9.48
C ILE A 40 2.99 -0.32 -9.21
N PRO A 41 4.06 -0.11 -9.98
CA PRO A 41 4.91 1.05 -9.77
C PRO A 41 4.10 2.34 -9.80
N VAL A 42 4.51 3.32 -9.00
CA VAL A 42 3.74 4.56 -8.88
C VAL A 42 3.54 5.23 -10.24
N ASP A 43 4.52 5.12 -11.13
CA ASP A 43 4.42 5.71 -12.46
C ASP A 43 3.33 5.08 -13.32
N SER A 44 2.91 3.88 -12.99
CA SER A 44 1.93 3.12 -13.77
C SER A 44 0.57 3.06 -13.11
N ILE A 45 0.45 3.58 -11.89
CA ILE A 45 -0.75 3.31 -11.10
C ILE A 45 -2.02 3.83 -11.76
N GLU A 46 -1.93 5.00 -12.35
CA GLU A 46 -3.09 5.60 -13.00
C GLU A 46 -3.57 4.76 -14.20
N LYS A 47 -2.62 4.19 -14.93
CA LYS A 47 -2.94 3.36 -16.08
C LYS A 47 -3.54 2.02 -15.68
N GLN A 48 -3.31 1.58 -14.46
CA GLN A 48 -3.72 0.25 -14.02
C GLN A 48 -4.87 0.28 -13.02
N ILE A 49 -5.51 1.42 -12.88
CA ILE A 49 -6.61 1.58 -11.92
C ILE A 49 -7.73 0.58 -12.17
N ASN A 50 -7.99 0.25 -13.45
CA ASN A 50 -9.07 -0.70 -13.77
C ASN A 50 -8.85 -2.08 -13.17
N LYS A 51 -7.59 -2.46 -12.93
CA LYS A 51 -7.29 -3.76 -12.36
C LYS A 51 -7.67 -3.86 -10.89
N ILE A 52 -7.81 -2.72 -10.22
CA ILE A 52 -8.02 -2.70 -8.78
C ILE A 52 -9.26 -1.92 -8.37
N LYS A 53 -10.07 -1.48 -9.33
CA LYS A 53 -11.18 -0.57 -9.02
C LYS A 53 -12.27 -1.19 -8.16
N ASN A 54 -12.32 -2.51 -8.08
CA ASN A 54 -13.29 -3.20 -7.24
C ASN A 54 -12.82 -3.44 -5.82
N LYS A 55 -11.59 -3.01 -5.49
CA LYS A 55 -11.05 -3.22 -4.17
C LYS A 55 -11.44 -2.09 -3.24
N ASN A 56 -11.85 -2.43 -2.03
CA ASN A 56 -12.34 -1.45 -1.07
C ASN A 56 -11.27 -0.99 -0.08
N ASN A 57 -10.35 -1.86 0.28
CA ASN A 57 -9.30 -1.54 1.23
C ASN A 57 -7.97 -1.77 0.55
N ILE A 58 -7.14 -0.74 0.47
CA ILE A 58 -5.87 -0.80 -0.23
C ILE A 58 -4.77 -0.25 0.67
N VAL A 59 -3.66 -0.96 0.75
CA VAL A 59 -2.45 -0.47 1.40
C VAL A 59 -1.40 -0.29 0.31
N VAL A 60 -0.83 0.90 0.22
CA VAL A 60 0.28 1.18 -0.69
C VAL A 60 1.54 1.38 0.14
N PHE A 61 2.67 0.90 -0.35
CA PHE A 61 3.95 1.07 0.34
C PHE A 61 5.09 1.15 -0.66
N CYS A 62 6.20 1.71 -0.20
CA CYS A 62 7.38 1.80 -1.02
C CYS A 62 8.61 1.66 -0.12
N ARG A 63 9.71 2.32 -0.45
CA ARG A 63 10.93 2.22 0.33
C ARG A 63 10.94 3.18 1.51
N SER A 64 10.49 4.43 1.29
CA SER A 64 10.57 5.49 2.30
C SER A 64 9.23 6.14 2.63
N GLY A 65 8.19 5.85 1.86
CA GLY A 65 6.87 6.43 2.06
C GLY A 65 6.52 7.54 1.09
N ALA A 66 7.48 8.07 0.34
CA ALA A 66 7.21 9.21 -0.57
C ALA A 66 6.44 8.77 -1.81
N ARG A 67 6.89 7.70 -2.47
CA ARG A 67 6.19 7.19 -3.65
C ARG A 67 4.81 6.67 -3.28
N SER A 68 4.68 6.04 -2.12
CA SER A 68 3.39 5.54 -1.68
C SER A 68 2.44 6.65 -1.29
N ALA A 69 2.95 7.77 -0.76
CA ALA A 69 2.10 8.94 -0.50
C ALA A 69 1.51 9.48 -1.80
N LEU A 70 2.33 9.54 -2.85
CA LEU A 70 1.86 9.97 -4.17
C LEU A 70 0.84 8.99 -4.72
N ALA A 71 1.10 7.69 -4.60
CA ALA A 71 0.18 6.67 -5.08
C ALA A 71 -1.17 6.78 -4.37
N LYS A 72 -1.16 6.99 -3.06
CA LYS A 72 -2.39 7.18 -2.31
C LYS A 72 -3.18 8.36 -2.83
N ARG A 73 -2.51 9.48 -3.09
CA ARG A 73 -3.19 10.67 -3.63
C ARG A 73 -3.84 10.38 -4.98
N ILE A 74 -3.10 9.69 -5.87
CA ILE A 74 -3.63 9.35 -7.18
C ILE A 74 -4.88 8.48 -7.05
N LEU A 75 -4.81 7.47 -6.20
CA LEU A 75 -5.94 6.58 -5.99
C LEU A 75 -7.15 7.33 -5.43
N GLU A 76 -6.93 8.20 -4.45
CA GLU A 76 -8.02 8.97 -3.87
C GLU A 76 -8.65 9.91 -4.90
N GLN A 77 -7.85 10.50 -5.78
CA GLN A 77 -8.36 11.33 -6.86
C GLN A 77 -9.20 10.55 -7.86
N ASN A 78 -9.01 9.23 -7.88
CA ASN A 78 -9.77 8.36 -8.77
C ASN A 78 -10.90 7.62 -8.04
N GLY A 79 -11.30 8.11 -6.88
CA GLY A 79 -12.48 7.61 -6.20
C GLY A 79 -12.28 6.52 -5.17
N PHE A 80 -11.06 6.11 -4.93
CA PHE A 80 -10.78 5.11 -3.89
C PHE A 80 -10.86 5.77 -2.51
N LYS A 81 -11.57 5.15 -1.59
CA LYS A 81 -11.85 5.78 -0.30
C LYS A 81 -11.04 5.25 0.86
N ASN A 82 -10.68 3.99 0.83
CA ASN A 82 -9.98 3.38 1.95
C ASN A 82 -8.56 2.99 1.56
N VAL A 83 -7.73 4.01 1.32
CA VAL A 83 -6.33 3.82 0.95
C VAL A 83 -5.46 4.26 2.12
N VAL A 84 -4.62 3.36 2.59
CA VAL A 84 -3.71 3.64 3.69
C VAL A 84 -2.28 3.59 3.17
N ASN A 85 -1.49 4.60 3.53
CA ASN A 85 -0.07 4.60 3.21
C ASN A 85 0.66 3.76 4.25
N GLY A 86 1.08 2.55 3.87
CA GLY A 86 1.84 1.67 4.74
C GLY A 86 3.29 2.09 4.91
N LYS A 87 3.73 3.05 4.11
CA LYS A 87 5.04 3.68 4.15
C LYS A 87 6.14 2.79 3.62
N THR A 88 6.59 1.80 4.39
CA THR A 88 7.71 0.97 3.98
C THR A 88 7.32 -0.49 3.99
N LYS A 89 8.07 -1.27 3.22
CA LYS A 89 7.93 -2.72 3.20
C LYS A 89 8.04 -3.29 4.63
N ASN A 90 9.02 -2.81 5.38
CA ASN A 90 9.24 -3.32 6.73
C ASN A 90 8.07 -2.98 7.66
N ASN A 91 7.52 -1.79 7.53
CA ASN A 91 6.38 -1.38 8.35
C ASN A 91 5.17 -2.27 8.07
N VAL A 92 4.88 -2.54 6.80
CA VAL A 92 3.76 -3.41 6.44
C VAL A 92 4.00 -4.83 6.93
N ASN A 93 5.22 -5.35 6.76
CA ASN A 93 5.56 -6.68 7.25
C ASN A 93 5.36 -6.81 8.75
N THR A 94 5.78 -5.80 9.50
CA THR A 94 5.59 -5.81 10.95
C THR A 94 4.12 -5.90 11.30
N CYS A 95 3.29 -5.13 10.64
CA CYS A 95 1.86 -5.15 10.90
C CYS A 95 1.21 -6.47 10.50
N LEU A 96 1.68 -7.09 9.41
CA LEU A 96 1.18 -8.39 8.99
C LEU A 96 1.44 -9.47 10.03
N VAL A 97 2.61 -9.44 10.64
CA VAL A 97 2.98 -10.43 11.65
C VAL A 97 2.13 -10.25 12.91
N GLU A 98 1.69 -9.02 13.19
CA GLU A 98 0.98 -8.70 14.41
C GLU A 98 -0.53 -8.87 14.32
N VAL A 99 -1.06 -9.11 13.12
CA VAL A 99 -2.50 -9.35 12.98
C VAL A 99 -2.81 -10.85 12.84
#